data_b3562ca779a06b47e840e4f4c21d0784
#
_entry.id   b3562ca779a06b47e840e4f4c21d0784
#
_cell.length_a   1.000
_cell.length_b   1.000
_cell.length_c   1.000
_cell.angle_alpha   90.00
_cell.angle_beta   90.00
_cell.angle_gamma   90.00
#
_symmetry.space_group_name_H-M   'P 1'
#
loop_
_entity.id
_entity.type
_entity.pdbx_description
1 polymer ?
#
loop_
_entity_poly.entity_id
_entity_poly.type
_entity_poly.pdbx_seq_one_letter_code
_entity_poly.pdbx_strand_id
1 'polypeptide(L)'
;MAYSGSRRTAAAPPEWLTLGQAAKYLGVAQSTMRKWSDLGRVSAFYTPGGHRRYRRSDLDQFLDRSGPASAGAGPSAAGPVVLIVDDDEGLREYVRVNLEAEGYIVREAGSAVEGLAALGEQSPDLILLDVMMPQVDGWEMLKQIHEHTGVGAIPVVMFSGKVDDRSAHEAESRGAQGFIGKPFDPRSLIESTKQLLPV
;
A
#
# COMPACT_ATOMS: atom_id res chain seq x y z
N MET A 1 -26.78 41.85 36.85
CA MET A 1 -25.91 40.65 36.95
C MET A 1 -25.62 40.17 35.54
N ALA A 2 -24.40 40.43 35.03
CA ALA A 2 -23.99 40.06 33.69
C ALA A 2 -23.19 38.76 33.77
N TYR A 3 -23.71 37.71 33.13
CA TYR A 3 -23.01 36.43 32.97
C TYR A 3 -22.02 36.54 31.81
N SER A 4 -20.75 36.71 32.16
CA SER A 4 -19.63 36.64 31.19
C SER A 4 -19.38 35.19 30.81
N GLY A 5 -19.88 34.76 29.67
CA GLY A 5 -19.60 33.48 29.06
C GLY A 5 -18.18 33.46 28.49
N SER A 6 -17.26 32.85 29.21
CA SER A 6 -15.88 32.61 28.74
C SER A 6 -15.91 31.70 27.51
N ARG A 7 -15.69 32.28 26.32
CA ARG A 7 -15.41 31.49 25.10
C ARG A 7 -14.07 30.76 25.29
N ARG A 8 -14.14 29.44 25.51
CA ARG A 8 -12.94 28.59 25.39
C ARG A 8 -12.46 28.72 23.95
N THR A 9 -11.36 29.41 23.74
CA THR A 9 -10.59 29.38 22.54
C THR A 9 -10.12 27.94 22.36
N ALA A 10 -10.58 27.26 21.32
CA ALA A 10 -10.09 25.95 20.95
C ALA A 10 -8.60 26.08 20.67
N ALA A 11 -7.76 25.42 21.47
CA ALA A 11 -6.32 25.38 21.23
C ALA A 11 -6.07 24.82 19.84
N ALA A 12 -5.15 25.43 19.09
CA ALA A 12 -4.73 24.91 17.79
C ALA A 12 -4.33 23.42 17.95
N PRO A 13 -4.74 22.56 17.04
CA PRO A 13 -4.43 21.14 17.15
C PRO A 13 -2.91 20.94 17.16
N PRO A 14 -2.39 19.98 17.95
CA PRO A 14 -0.96 19.79 18.11
C PRO A 14 -0.28 19.46 16.78
N GLU A 15 0.86 20.07 16.52
CA GLU A 15 1.68 19.83 15.32
C GLU A 15 2.23 18.40 15.27
N TRP A 16 2.51 17.82 16.44
CA TRP A 16 3.06 16.48 16.60
C TRP A 16 2.07 15.55 17.28
N LEU A 17 1.82 14.43 16.64
CA LEU A 17 0.87 13.40 17.08
C LEU A 17 1.60 12.16 17.58
N THR A 18 1.07 11.53 18.61
CA THR A 18 1.47 10.18 19.02
C THR A 18 0.94 9.15 18.03
N LEU A 19 1.41 7.90 18.11
CA LEU A 19 0.90 6.79 17.28
C LEU A 19 -0.65 6.69 17.34
N GLY A 20 -1.21 6.73 18.56
CA GLY A 20 -2.67 6.62 18.73
C GLY A 20 -3.44 7.84 18.17
N GLN A 21 -2.87 9.03 18.31
CA GLN A 21 -3.46 10.24 17.74
C GLN A 21 -3.38 10.27 16.22
N ALA A 22 -2.23 9.85 15.65
CA ALA A 22 -2.04 9.74 14.21
C ALA A 22 -2.95 8.68 13.60
N ALA A 23 -3.08 7.51 14.23
CA ALA A 23 -4.00 6.47 13.81
C ALA A 23 -5.46 6.96 13.81
N LYS A 24 -5.87 7.65 14.88
CA LYS A 24 -7.21 8.26 14.95
C LYS A 24 -7.40 9.37 13.91
N TYR A 25 -6.36 10.15 13.62
CA TYR A 25 -6.38 11.23 12.64
C TYR A 25 -6.61 10.70 11.22
N LEU A 26 -5.96 9.59 10.86
CA LEU A 26 -6.11 8.92 9.58
C LEU A 26 -7.28 7.93 9.53
N GLY A 27 -8.00 7.71 10.66
CA GLY A 27 -9.12 6.77 10.71
C GLY A 27 -8.74 5.30 10.67
N VAL A 28 -7.50 4.93 11.05
CA VAL A 28 -6.97 3.57 10.95
C VAL A 28 -6.60 2.99 12.33
N ALA A 29 -6.38 1.66 12.38
CA ALA A 29 -5.87 1.00 13.59
C ALA A 29 -4.41 1.43 13.87
N GLN A 30 -3.99 1.41 15.15
CA GLN A 30 -2.61 1.72 15.53
C GLN A 30 -1.60 0.74 14.92
N SER A 31 -1.98 -0.53 14.73
CA SER A 31 -1.19 -1.54 14.02
C SER A 31 -0.92 -1.16 12.57
N THR A 32 -1.94 -0.68 11.87
CA THR A 32 -1.84 -0.19 10.50
C THR A 32 -0.92 1.04 10.43
N MET A 33 -1.13 2.01 11.31
CA MET A 33 -0.29 3.21 11.38
C MET A 33 1.18 2.89 11.67
N ARG A 34 1.42 1.92 12.57
CA ARG A 34 2.77 1.42 12.87
C ARG A 34 3.40 0.80 11.63
N LYS A 35 2.66 -0.09 10.94
CA LYS A 35 3.11 -0.75 9.72
C LYS A 35 3.43 0.26 8.61
N TRP A 36 2.56 1.26 8.38
CA TRP A 36 2.81 2.29 7.38
C TRP A 36 4.08 3.10 7.66
N SER A 37 4.37 3.38 8.93
CA SER A 37 5.62 4.04 9.29
C SER A 37 6.85 3.12 9.22
N ASP A 38 6.70 1.81 9.46
CA ASP A 38 7.78 0.82 9.27
C ASP A 38 8.13 0.64 7.80
N LEU A 39 7.13 0.72 6.92
CA LEU A 39 7.27 0.67 5.46
C LEU A 39 7.64 2.03 4.82
N GLY A 40 7.84 3.08 5.62
CA GLY A 40 8.17 4.41 5.10
C GLY A 40 7.02 5.14 4.39
N ARG A 41 5.80 4.59 4.36
CA ARG A 41 4.62 5.22 3.74
C ARG A 41 4.18 6.51 4.46
N VAL A 42 4.43 6.55 5.76
CA VAL A 42 4.19 7.74 6.60
C VAL A 42 5.45 8.01 7.42
N SER A 43 5.96 9.22 7.34
CA SER A 43 7.16 9.62 8.07
C SER A 43 6.93 9.58 9.57
N ALA A 44 7.77 8.85 10.29
CA ALA A 44 7.78 8.79 11.75
C ALA A 44 9.09 9.30 12.31
N PHE A 45 9.01 10.16 13.31
CA PHE A 45 10.15 10.63 14.10
C PHE A 45 10.17 9.89 15.44
N TYR A 46 11.35 9.62 15.95
CA TYR A 46 11.52 8.92 17.22
C TYR A 46 12.03 9.88 18.28
N THR A 47 11.35 9.90 19.43
CA THR A 47 11.88 10.61 20.61
C THR A 47 13.07 9.82 21.19
N PRO A 48 13.94 10.45 22.01
CA PRO A 48 15.03 9.74 22.71
C PRO A 48 14.57 8.51 23.51
N GLY A 49 13.31 8.45 23.95
CA GLY A 49 12.68 7.29 24.59
C GLY A 49 12.08 6.27 23.62
N GLY A 50 12.38 6.33 22.31
CA GLY A 50 11.92 5.36 21.32
C GLY A 50 10.43 5.48 20.90
N HIS A 51 9.74 6.52 21.37
CA HIS A 51 8.33 6.71 20.99
C HIS A 51 8.17 7.41 19.65
N ARG A 52 7.32 6.87 18.77
CA ARG A 52 7.00 7.46 17.47
C ARG A 52 6.20 8.75 17.63
N ARG A 53 6.57 9.74 16.82
CA ARG A 53 5.86 11.00 16.63
C ARG A 53 5.63 11.23 15.15
N TYR A 54 4.48 11.77 14.83
CA TYR A 54 4.05 12.02 13.45
C TYR A 54 3.74 13.52 13.33
N ARG A 55 4.30 14.16 12.32
CA ARG A 55 3.98 15.54 12.04
C ARG A 55 2.64 15.59 11.31
N ARG A 56 1.75 16.47 11.75
CA ARG A 56 0.42 16.60 11.16
C ARG A 56 0.47 16.91 9.67
N SER A 57 1.36 17.82 9.24
CA SER A 57 1.57 18.14 7.82
C SER A 57 1.94 16.92 6.96
N ASP A 58 2.68 15.97 7.51
CA ASP A 58 3.07 14.75 6.77
C ASP A 58 1.86 13.82 6.62
N LEU A 59 0.97 13.79 7.62
CA LEU A 59 -0.31 13.08 7.54
C LEU A 59 -1.29 13.74 6.56
N ASP A 60 -1.33 15.09 6.54
CA ASP A 60 -2.13 15.84 5.57
C ASP A 60 -1.64 15.57 4.15
N GLN A 61 -0.31 15.62 3.91
CA GLN A 61 0.28 15.27 2.62
C GLN A 61 0.03 13.81 2.23
N PHE A 62 0.02 12.90 3.19
CA PHE A 62 -0.34 11.51 2.94
C PHE A 62 -1.80 11.39 2.49
N LEU A 63 -2.73 12.10 3.13
CA LEU A 63 -4.14 12.16 2.72
C LEU A 63 -4.29 12.79 1.33
N ASP A 64 -3.58 13.88 1.05
CA ASP A 64 -3.63 14.58 -0.24
C ASP A 64 -3.09 13.70 -1.39
N ARG A 65 -2.03 12.94 -1.15
CA ARG A 65 -1.46 11.98 -2.13
C ARG A 65 -2.34 10.77 -2.33
N SER A 66 -3.09 10.39 -1.29
CA SER A 66 -4.03 9.26 -1.34
C SER A 66 -5.36 9.63 -2.01
N GLY A 67 -5.59 10.91 -2.33
CA GLY A 67 -6.76 11.45 -3.04
C GLY A 67 -8.06 11.45 -2.21
N PRO A 68 -9.10 12.20 -2.60
CA PRO A 68 -10.38 12.25 -1.89
C PRO A 68 -11.15 10.91 -1.88
N ALA A 69 -10.72 9.94 -2.68
CA ALA A 69 -11.31 8.59 -2.67
C ALA A 69 -10.77 7.70 -1.53
N SER A 70 -9.63 8.04 -0.92
CA SER A 70 -9.07 7.26 0.20
C SER A 70 -9.25 7.92 1.59
N ALA A 71 -9.81 9.13 1.66
CA ALA A 71 -10.16 9.79 2.92
C ALA A 71 -11.36 9.14 3.66
N GLY A 72 -11.96 8.10 3.09
CA GLY A 72 -13.08 7.35 3.66
C GLY A 72 -12.80 5.87 3.91
N ALA A 73 -11.61 5.39 3.60
CA ALA A 73 -11.24 4.00 3.86
C ALA A 73 -10.47 3.87 5.19
N GLY A 74 -11.20 3.98 6.29
CA GLY A 74 -11.05 2.95 7.34
C GLY A 74 -11.18 1.58 6.64
N PRO A 75 -10.81 0.43 7.27
CA PRO A 75 -10.93 -0.84 6.55
C PRO A 75 -12.25 -0.81 5.81
N SER A 76 -12.19 -0.73 4.49
CA SER A 76 -13.38 -0.71 3.65
C SER A 76 -14.20 -1.89 4.14
N ALA A 77 -15.49 -1.71 4.41
CA ALA A 77 -16.37 -2.84 4.69
C ALA A 77 -16.30 -3.89 3.56
N ALA A 78 -15.55 -3.60 2.51
CA ALA A 78 -15.32 -4.41 1.32
C ALA A 78 -13.92 -5.07 1.26
N GLY A 79 -12.98 -4.84 2.20
CA GLY A 79 -11.63 -5.44 2.18
C GLY A 79 -10.57 -4.60 1.46
N PRO A 80 -9.26 -4.91 1.66
CA PRO A 80 -8.16 -4.23 1.01
C PRO A 80 -8.05 -4.62 -0.47
N VAL A 81 -7.61 -3.66 -1.30
CA VAL A 81 -7.57 -3.78 -2.77
C VAL A 81 -6.20 -4.25 -3.24
N VAL A 82 -6.16 -5.35 -3.97
CA VAL A 82 -4.98 -5.90 -4.63
C VAL A 82 -5.15 -5.74 -6.14
N LEU A 83 -4.19 -5.10 -6.81
CA LEU A 83 -4.11 -5.06 -8.27
C LEU A 83 -3.17 -6.16 -8.74
N ILE A 84 -3.65 -7.10 -9.56
CA ILE A 84 -2.80 -8.04 -10.28
C ILE A 84 -2.61 -7.58 -11.73
N VAL A 85 -1.35 -7.60 -12.17
CA VAL A 85 -0.96 -7.26 -13.54
C VAL A 85 -0.16 -8.43 -14.11
N ASP A 86 -0.76 -9.14 -15.05
CA ASP A 86 -0.20 -10.36 -15.66
C ASP A 86 -0.92 -10.58 -17.00
N ASP A 87 -0.25 -11.02 -18.04
CA ASP A 87 -0.87 -11.28 -19.34
C ASP A 87 -1.60 -12.63 -19.40
N ASP A 88 -1.31 -13.55 -18.49
CA ASP A 88 -2.00 -14.85 -18.36
C ASP A 88 -3.33 -14.68 -17.60
N GLU A 89 -4.45 -14.75 -18.34
CA GLU A 89 -5.81 -14.66 -17.79
C GLU A 89 -6.10 -15.77 -16.76
N GLY A 90 -5.61 -17.00 -17.02
CA GLY A 90 -5.80 -18.13 -16.11
C GLY A 90 -5.09 -17.91 -14.77
N LEU A 91 -3.92 -17.29 -14.81
CA LEU A 91 -3.18 -16.94 -13.60
C LEU A 91 -3.88 -15.80 -12.83
N ARG A 92 -4.38 -14.77 -13.54
CA ARG A 92 -5.13 -13.69 -12.88
C ARG A 92 -6.38 -14.24 -12.19
N GLU A 93 -7.14 -15.10 -12.87
CA GLU A 93 -8.32 -15.75 -12.26
C GLU A 93 -7.93 -16.61 -11.04
N TYR A 94 -6.84 -17.38 -11.15
CA TYR A 94 -6.33 -18.17 -10.03
C TYR A 94 -5.98 -17.31 -8.82
N VAL A 95 -5.25 -16.22 -9.02
CA VAL A 95 -4.90 -15.26 -7.96
C VAL A 95 -6.14 -14.62 -7.37
N ARG A 96 -7.06 -14.16 -8.21
CA ARG A 96 -8.32 -13.52 -7.80
C ARG A 96 -9.13 -14.44 -6.88
N VAL A 97 -9.42 -15.66 -7.32
CA VAL A 97 -10.22 -16.62 -6.54
C VAL A 97 -9.60 -16.88 -5.16
N ASN A 98 -8.29 -17.06 -5.08
CA ASN A 98 -7.62 -17.35 -3.83
C ASN A 98 -7.57 -16.15 -2.88
N LEU A 99 -7.33 -14.94 -3.38
CA LEU A 99 -7.26 -13.74 -2.56
C LEU A 99 -8.65 -13.24 -2.13
N GLU A 100 -9.66 -13.34 -3.00
CA GLU A 100 -11.04 -13.00 -2.63
C GLU A 100 -11.58 -13.91 -1.53
N ALA A 101 -11.20 -15.20 -1.53
CA ALA A 101 -11.55 -16.14 -0.45
C ALA A 101 -10.93 -15.72 0.91
N GLU A 102 -9.87 -14.96 0.91
CA GLU A 102 -9.20 -14.42 2.11
C GLU A 102 -9.67 -12.99 2.48
N GLY A 103 -10.67 -12.45 1.76
CA GLY A 103 -11.29 -11.15 2.06
C GLY A 103 -10.66 -9.96 1.35
N TYR A 104 -9.79 -10.17 0.36
CA TYR A 104 -9.26 -9.10 -0.50
C TYR A 104 -10.25 -8.76 -1.62
N ILE A 105 -10.18 -7.52 -2.11
CA ILE A 105 -10.78 -7.13 -3.39
C ILE A 105 -9.69 -7.19 -4.43
N VAL A 106 -9.89 -7.97 -5.50
CA VAL A 106 -8.90 -8.11 -6.56
C VAL A 106 -9.34 -7.35 -7.81
N ARG A 107 -8.45 -6.49 -8.31
CA ARG A 107 -8.56 -5.84 -9.62
C ARG A 107 -7.55 -6.47 -10.56
N GLU A 108 -7.95 -6.68 -11.80
CA GLU A 108 -7.13 -7.35 -12.81
C GLU A 108 -6.72 -6.38 -13.92
N ALA A 109 -5.50 -6.54 -14.43
CA ALA A 109 -5.00 -5.88 -15.62
C ALA A 109 -4.20 -6.90 -16.44
N GLY A 110 -4.51 -7.01 -17.73
CA GLY A 110 -3.85 -7.95 -18.65
C GLY A 110 -2.58 -7.38 -19.31
N SER A 111 -2.20 -6.15 -18.97
CA SER A 111 -1.01 -5.49 -19.50
C SER A 111 -0.53 -4.37 -18.58
N ALA A 112 0.74 -3.95 -18.76
CA ALA A 112 1.28 -2.81 -18.03
C ALA A 112 0.49 -1.52 -18.30
N VAL A 113 -0.02 -1.32 -19.51
CA VAL A 113 -0.84 -0.15 -19.88
C VAL A 113 -2.14 -0.13 -19.09
N GLU A 114 -2.85 -1.26 -19.03
CA GLU A 114 -4.06 -1.39 -18.22
C GLU A 114 -3.78 -1.22 -16.73
N GLY A 115 -2.67 -1.79 -16.24
CA GLY A 115 -2.24 -1.66 -14.86
C GLY A 115 -1.96 -0.21 -14.46
N LEU A 116 -1.27 0.54 -15.29
CA LEU A 116 -1.00 1.97 -15.07
C LEU A 116 -2.29 2.81 -15.15
N ALA A 117 -3.20 2.49 -16.07
CA ALA A 117 -4.51 3.13 -16.14
C ALA A 117 -5.32 2.88 -14.87
N ALA A 118 -5.34 1.63 -14.39
CA ALA A 118 -6.01 1.24 -13.16
C ALA A 118 -5.48 1.98 -11.91
N LEU A 119 -4.17 2.27 -11.86
CA LEU A 119 -3.57 3.09 -10.81
C LEU A 119 -4.07 4.54 -10.83
N GLY A 120 -4.32 5.09 -12.03
CA GLY A 120 -4.85 6.45 -12.19
C GLY A 120 -6.30 6.58 -11.72
N GLU A 121 -7.08 5.49 -11.77
CA GLU A 121 -8.48 5.47 -11.32
C GLU A 121 -8.61 5.32 -9.80
N GLN A 122 -7.89 4.38 -9.23
CA GLN A 122 -7.90 4.09 -7.80
C GLN A 122 -6.61 3.42 -7.38
N SER A 123 -5.93 3.97 -6.39
CA SER A 123 -4.73 3.38 -5.78
C SER A 123 -5.05 2.06 -5.09
N PRO A 124 -4.41 0.93 -5.48
CA PRO A 124 -4.50 -0.31 -4.73
C PRO A 124 -3.65 -0.26 -3.46
N ASP A 125 -3.92 -1.17 -2.53
CA ASP A 125 -3.13 -1.34 -1.31
C ASP A 125 -1.90 -2.25 -1.52
N LEU A 126 -1.91 -3.07 -2.58
CA LEU A 126 -0.82 -3.94 -3.00
C LEU A 126 -0.89 -4.16 -4.52
N ILE A 127 0.26 -4.28 -5.16
CA ILE A 127 0.36 -4.68 -6.57
C ILE A 127 1.09 -6.03 -6.66
N LEU A 128 0.50 -6.97 -7.38
CA LEU A 128 1.11 -8.21 -7.81
C LEU A 128 1.44 -8.07 -9.30
N LEU A 129 2.73 -8.08 -9.66
CA LEU A 129 3.20 -7.67 -10.98
C LEU A 129 4.05 -8.76 -11.62
N ASP A 130 3.63 -9.24 -12.79
CA ASP A 130 4.46 -10.14 -13.59
C ASP A 130 5.67 -9.41 -14.17
N VAL A 131 6.82 -10.08 -14.14
CA VAL A 131 8.05 -9.61 -14.77
C VAL A 131 7.99 -9.73 -16.29
N MET A 132 7.40 -10.84 -16.78
CA MET A 132 7.49 -11.24 -18.19
C MET A 132 6.19 -10.96 -18.93
N MET A 133 5.92 -9.69 -19.24
CA MET A 133 4.77 -9.29 -20.03
C MET A 133 5.19 -8.81 -21.43
N PRO A 134 4.31 -8.96 -22.45
CA PRO A 134 4.54 -8.41 -23.78
C PRO A 134 4.58 -6.87 -23.76
N GLN A 135 5.37 -6.28 -24.69
CA GLN A 135 5.49 -4.83 -24.95
C GLN A 135 6.21 -4.03 -23.87
N VAL A 136 5.68 -4.01 -22.64
CA VAL A 136 6.29 -3.35 -21.49
C VAL A 136 6.50 -4.39 -20.41
N ASP A 137 7.74 -4.66 -20.05
CA ASP A 137 8.06 -5.64 -19.02
C ASP A 137 7.73 -5.10 -17.61
N GLY A 138 7.62 -6.02 -16.65
CA GLY A 138 7.26 -5.66 -15.28
C GLY A 138 8.30 -4.75 -14.61
N TRP A 139 9.55 -4.78 -15.02
CA TRP A 139 10.59 -3.90 -14.46
C TRP A 139 10.38 -2.44 -14.87
N GLU A 140 10.03 -2.22 -16.12
CA GLU A 140 9.72 -0.87 -16.61
C GLU A 140 8.43 -0.35 -15.97
N MET A 141 7.42 -1.22 -15.81
CA MET A 141 6.20 -0.86 -15.09
C MET A 141 6.49 -0.53 -13.62
N LEU A 142 7.31 -1.31 -12.91
CA LEU A 142 7.72 -1.03 -11.52
C LEU A 142 8.36 0.35 -11.41
N LYS A 143 9.25 0.70 -12.34
CA LYS A 143 9.87 2.02 -12.40
C LYS A 143 8.84 3.12 -12.59
N GLN A 144 7.90 2.95 -13.51
CA GLN A 144 6.83 3.93 -13.75
C GLN A 144 5.89 4.07 -12.55
N ILE A 145 5.57 2.98 -11.84
CA ILE A 145 4.83 3.03 -10.58
C ILE A 145 5.56 3.93 -9.57
N HIS A 146 6.87 3.72 -9.39
CA HIS A 146 7.67 4.51 -8.45
C HIS A 146 7.79 5.99 -8.85
N GLU A 147 7.88 6.28 -10.13
CA GLU A 147 7.90 7.66 -10.64
C GLU A 147 6.58 8.39 -10.37
N HIS A 148 5.44 7.70 -10.48
CA HIS A 148 4.11 8.28 -10.26
C HIS A 148 3.71 8.36 -8.78
N THR A 149 4.05 7.36 -7.98
CA THR A 149 3.57 7.23 -6.61
C THR A 149 4.64 7.48 -5.55
N GLY A 150 5.91 7.46 -5.93
CA GLY A 150 7.06 7.40 -5.04
C GLY A 150 7.47 5.96 -4.68
N VAL A 151 8.76 5.73 -4.47
CA VAL A 151 9.30 4.41 -4.13
C VAL A 151 8.69 3.92 -2.82
N GLY A 152 8.10 2.73 -2.83
CA GLY A 152 7.50 2.12 -1.64
C GLY A 152 6.16 2.71 -1.18
N ALA A 153 5.58 3.66 -1.93
CA ALA A 153 4.26 4.21 -1.60
C ALA A 153 3.15 3.15 -1.68
N ILE A 154 3.22 2.28 -2.69
CA ILE A 154 2.38 1.09 -2.83
C ILE A 154 3.32 -0.11 -2.84
N PRO A 155 3.14 -1.12 -1.95
CA PRO A 155 3.97 -2.32 -1.99
C PRO A 155 3.73 -3.08 -3.29
N VAL A 156 4.84 -3.53 -3.91
CA VAL A 156 4.82 -4.33 -5.13
C VAL A 156 5.50 -5.67 -4.87
N VAL A 157 4.81 -6.75 -5.21
CA VAL A 157 5.34 -8.12 -5.25
C VAL A 157 5.50 -8.53 -6.70
N MET A 158 6.72 -8.90 -7.09
CA MET A 158 7.01 -9.33 -8.45
C MET A 158 6.74 -10.82 -8.62
N PHE A 159 6.16 -11.23 -9.75
CA PHE A 159 6.05 -12.62 -10.17
C PHE A 159 7.06 -12.94 -11.27
N SER A 160 7.69 -14.11 -11.25
CA SER A 160 8.57 -14.53 -12.35
C SER A 160 8.63 -16.04 -12.51
N GLY A 161 8.68 -16.51 -13.76
CA GLY A 161 8.95 -17.90 -14.10
C GLY A 161 10.42 -18.31 -13.90
N LYS A 162 11.35 -17.35 -13.70
CA LYS A 162 12.74 -17.60 -13.37
C LYS A 162 13.00 -17.21 -11.94
N VAL A 163 13.20 -18.20 -11.09
CA VAL A 163 13.55 -18.02 -9.68
C VAL A 163 15.03 -18.34 -9.52
N ASP A 164 15.85 -17.32 -9.42
CA ASP A 164 17.20 -17.43 -8.91
C ASP A 164 17.41 -16.36 -7.81
N ASP A 165 18.42 -16.55 -6.98
CA ASP A 165 18.75 -15.60 -5.91
C ASP A 165 19.04 -14.19 -6.46
N ARG A 166 19.40 -14.07 -7.73
CA ARG A 166 19.65 -12.80 -8.40
C ARG A 166 18.37 -12.06 -8.69
N SER A 167 17.31 -12.77 -9.13
CA SER A 167 16.01 -12.16 -9.46
C SER A 167 15.33 -11.56 -8.24
N ALA A 168 15.37 -12.25 -7.10
CA ALA A 168 14.82 -11.73 -5.84
C ALA A 168 15.61 -10.51 -5.35
N HIS A 169 16.96 -10.57 -5.38
CA HIS A 169 17.81 -9.44 -5.00
C HIS A 169 17.67 -8.25 -5.96
N GLU A 170 17.50 -8.51 -7.26
CA GLU A 170 17.22 -7.46 -8.24
C GLU A 170 15.88 -6.78 -7.96
N ALA A 171 14.83 -7.55 -7.64
CA ALA A 171 13.52 -7.01 -7.28
C ALA A 171 13.63 -6.06 -6.07
N GLU A 172 14.29 -6.50 -5.01
CA GLU A 172 14.50 -5.69 -3.80
C GLU A 172 15.32 -4.43 -4.10
N SER A 173 16.42 -4.55 -4.87
CA SER A 173 17.27 -3.41 -5.25
C SER A 173 16.54 -2.37 -6.10
N ARG A 174 15.51 -2.78 -6.83
CA ARG A 174 14.63 -1.91 -7.64
C ARG A 174 13.41 -1.41 -6.88
N GLY A 175 13.29 -1.74 -5.57
CA GLY A 175 12.25 -1.24 -4.67
C GLY A 175 10.98 -2.08 -4.61
N ALA A 176 10.97 -3.31 -5.16
CA ALA A 176 9.89 -4.26 -4.90
C ALA A 176 10.00 -4.79 -3.44
N GLN A 177 8.86 -5.06 -2.81
CA GLN A 177 8.79 -5.52 -1.43
C GLN A 177 8.64 -7.03 -1.31
N GLY A 178 8.54 -7.73 -2.42
CA GLY A 178 8.47 -9.18 -2.46
C GLY A 178 8.72 -9.74 -3.85
N PHE A 179 8.99 -11.05 -3.89
CA PHE A 179 9.18 -11.79 -5.11
C PHE A 179 8.61 -13.20 -4.95
N ILE A 180 7.81 -13.65 -5.92
CA ILE A 180 7.20 -14.98 -5.93
C ILE A 180 7.55 -15.67 -7.24
N GLY A 181 8.13 -16.87 -7.16
CA GLY A 181 8.47 -17.66 -8.34
C GLY A 181 7.27 -18.43 -8.89
N LYS A 182 7.04 -18.37 -10.18
CA LYS A 182 6.09 -19.22 -10.92
C LYS A 182 6.72 -20.58 -11.22
N PRO A 183 6.03 -21.73 -11.06
CA PRO A 183 4.69 -21.84 -10.50
C PRO A 183 4.69 -21.70 -8.97
N PHE A 184 3.66 -21.10 -8.39
CA PHE A 184 3.48 -20.97 -6.96
C PHE A 184 2.17 -21.64 -6.51
N ASP A 185 2.14 -22.08 -5.26
CA ASP A 185 0.94 -22.60 -4.63
C ASP A 185 0.12 -21.48 -3.96
N PRO A 186 -1.20 -21.71 -3.70
CA PRO A 186 -2.06 -20.70 -3.09
C PRO A 186 -1.56 -20.21 -1.73
N ARG A 187 -0.92 -21.08 -0.95
CA ARG A 187 -0.43 -20.74 0.39
C ARG A 187 0.69 -19.73 0.33
N SER A 188 1.69 -19.95 -0.54
CA SER A 188 2.80 -19.02 -0.75
C SER A 188 2.31 -17.64 -1.21
N LEU A 189 1.32 -17.59 -2.10
CA LEU A 189 0.69 -16.35 -2.55
C LEU A 189 0.01 -15.62 -1.40
N ILE A 190 -0.85 -16.32 -0.64
CA ILE A 190 -1.61 -15.76 0.47
C ILE A 190 -0.67 -15.28 1.59
N GLU A 191 0.35 -16.07 1.97
CA GLU A 191 1.32 -15.71 3.00
C GLU A 191 2.10 -14.45 2.61
N SER A 192 2.61 -14.39 1.39
CA SER A 192 3.33 -13.20 0.88
C SER A 192 2.43 -11.97 0.85
N THR A 193 1.17 -12.13 0.44
CA THR A 193 0.19 -11.04 0.43
C THR A 193 -0.11 -10.58 1.87
N LYS A 194 -0.38 -11.50 2.80
CA LYS A 194 -0.68 -11.18 4.20
C LYS A 194 0.48 -10.55 4.96
N GLN A 195 1.71 -10.86 4.60
CA GLN A 195 2.89 -10.22 5.21
C GLN A 195 2.93 -8.72 4.92
N LEU A 196 2.53 -8.31 3.71
CA LEU A 196 2.53 -6.91 3.29
C LEU A 196 1.18 -6.22 3.53
N LEU A 197 0.09 -6.95 3.42
CA LEU A 197 -1.28 -6.45 3.50
C LEU A 197 -2.16 -7.40 4.34
N PRO A 198 -2.09 -7.38 5.68
CA PRO A 198 -2.93 -8.23 6.53
C PRO A 198 -4.40 -7.82 6.48
N VAL A 199 -5.28 -8.79 6.41
CA VAL A 199 -6.75 -8.69 6.55
C VAL A 199 -7.17 -9.09 7.95
#